data_dd151bbfe8a239439c3e24a41c4167f0
#
_entry.id   dd151bbfe8a239439c3e24a41c4167f0
#
_cell.length_a   1.000
_cell.length_b   1.000
_cell.length_c   1.000
_cell.angle_alpha   90.00
_cell.angle_beta   90.00
_cell.angle_gamma   90.00
#
_symmetry.space_group_name_H-M   'P 1'
#
loop_
_entity.id
_entity.type
_entity.pdbx_description
1 polymer ?
#
loop_
_entity_poly.entity_id
_entity_poly.type
_entity_poly.pdbx_seq_one_letter_code
_entity_poly.pdbx_strand_id
1 'polypeptide(L)'
;MKAIVQGKFGPPENVLKVQEIDGPGIGDGDVLVQVRAASVHVGDYYMIAGLPYVMRPLFSALRTKNRVPGSDIAGTVEAVGKDVTAFQPGDEVFGSYKGAFAEQAAFPEGSLALKPDNLTFQEASAMGVSALTALQALRDRGKVRAGEKVLITGASGGVGTFAVQIAKASGAEVTGVCSTRNVEMVQSIGADRVIDYTQEDFTAGEARYDLILDN
;
A
#
# COMPACT_ATOMS: atom_id res chain seq x y z
N MET A 1 -17.07 15.96 -9.41
CA MET A 1 -15.98 15.04 -9.80
C MET A 1 -16.46 13.61 -9.90
N LYS A 2 -15.84 12.78 -10.73
CA LYS A 2 -16.12 11.34 -10.76
C LYS A 2 -15.43 10.63 -9.60
N ALA A 3 -16.14 9.69 -8.97
CA ALA A 3 -15.61 8.86 -7.91
C ALA A 3 -16.24 7.46 -7.93
N ILE A 4 -15.52 6.48 -7.39
CA ILE A 4 -16.08 5.19 -7.05
C ILE A 4 -16.73 5.31 -5.68
N VAL A 5 -18.03 5.02 -5.61
CA VAL A 5 -18.82 5.17 -4.39
C VAL A 5 -19.33 3.82 -3.92
N GLN A 6 -19.24 3.59 -2.61
CA GLN A 6 -19.69 2.39 -1.94
C GLN A 6 -20.92 2.68 -1.07
N GLY A 7 -22.05 2.01 -1.35
CA GLY A 7 -23.29 2.15 -0.57
C GLY A 7 -23.44 1.16 0.60
N LYS A 8 -22.88 -0.05 0.49
CA LYS A 8 -22.99 -1.16 1.47
C LYS A 8 -21.78 -2.06 1.41
N PHE A 9 -21.60 -2.96 2.39
CA PHE A 9 -20.59 -4.02 2.31
C PHE A 9 -21.02 -5.13 1.36
N GLY A 10 -20.07 -5.74 0.70
CA GLY A 10 -20.30 -6.89 -0.19
C GLY A 10 -19.22 -7.02 -1.24
N PRO A 11 -19.38 -8.00 -2.16
CA PRO A 11 -18.47 -8.14 -3.29
C PRO A 11 -18.38 -6.84 -4.10
N PRO A 12 -17.15 -6.40 -4.48
CA PRO A 12 -16.92 -5.11 -5.15
C PRO A 12 -17.83 -4.86 -6.36
N GLU A 13 -18.03 -5.87 -7.20
CA GLU A 13 -18.85 -5.81 -8.40
C GLU A 13 -20.34 -5.50 -8.12
N ASN A 14 -20.80 -5.76 -6.89
CA ASN A 14 -22.19 -5.54 -6.48
C ASN A 14 -22.41 -4.25 -5.69
N VAL A 15 -21.34 -3.65 -5.16
CA VAL A 15 -21.46 -2.57 -4.18
C VAL A 15 -20.74 -1.28 -4.59
N LEU A 16 -19.87 -1.33 -5.59
CA LEU A 16 -19.17 -0.18 -6.13
C LEU A 16 -19.88 0.37 -7.36
N LYS A 17 -19.94 1.70 -7.44
CA LYS A 17 -20.51 2.42 -8.60
C LYS A 17 -19.69 3.65 -8.87
N VAL A 18 -19.45 3.94 -10.14
CA VAL A 18 -18.93 5.24 -10.57
C VAL A 18 -20.08 6.25 -10.51
N GLN A 19 -19.87 7.34 -9.80
CA GLN A 19 -20.86 8.43 -9.67
C GLN A 19 -20.17 9.79 -9.77
N GLU A 20 -20.92 10.79 -10.17
CA GLU A 20 -20.54 12.19 -9.99
C GLU A 20 -20.96 12.64 -8.59
N ILE A 21 -20.01 13.19 -7.85
CA ILE A 21 -20.21 13.74 -6.50
C ILE A 21 -19.53 15.09 -6.39
N ASP A 22 -19.87 15.85 -5.37
CA ASP A 22 -19.15 17.08 -5.04
C ASP A 22 -17.69 16.77 -4.68
N GLY A 23 -16.78 17.70 -4.98
CA GLY A 23 -15.38 17.61 -4.56
C GLY A 23 -15.24 17.57 -3.03
N PRO A 24 -14.17 16.99 -2.51
CA PRO A 24 -13.93 16.99 -1.08
C PRO A 24 -13.64 18.41 -0.58
N GLY A 25 -14.26 18.81 0.54
CA GLY A 25 -13.80 19.98 1.27
C GLY A 25 -12.44 19.73 1.91
N ILE A 26 -11.60 20.75 1.99
CA ILE A 26 -10.30 20.70 2.68
C ILE A 26 -10.41 21.38 4.05
N GLY A 27 -9.86 20.75 5.08
CA GLY A 27 -9.62 21.36 6.38
C GLY A 27 -8.33 22.19 6.38
N ASP A 28 -8.07 22.86 7.50
CA ASP A 28 -6.91 23.75 7.65
C ASP A 28 -5.56 23.05 7.46
N GLY A 29 -5.45 21.76 7.82
CA GLY A 29 -4.24 20.93 7.67
C GLY A 29 -4.30 19.93 6.50
N ASP A 30 -5.25 20.09 5.57
CA ASP A 30 -5.42 19.16 4.46
C ASP A 30 -4.81 19.69 3.16
N VAL A 31 -4.42 18.76 2.31
CA VAL A 31 -3.93 18.99 0.95
C VAL A 31 -4.93 18.39 -0.02
N LEU A 32 -5.45 19.18 -0.94
CA LEU A 32 -6.28 18.70 -2.06
C LEU A 32 -5.38 18.23 -3.18
N VAL A 33 -5.51 16.97 -3.53
CA VAL A 33 -4.71 16.33 -4.57
C VAL A 33 -5.58 15.97 -5.77
N GLN A 34 -5.22 16.44 -6.96
CA GLN A 34 -5.69 15.92 -8.23
C GLN A 34 -5.05 14.55 -8.45
N VAL A 35 -5.82 13.48 -8.30
CA VAL A 35 -5.34 12.11 -8.38
C VAL A 35 -4.95 11.76 -9.82
N ARG A 36 -3.71 11.31 -10.01
CA ARG A 36 -3.18 10.84 -11.29
C ARG A 36 -3.12 9.32 -11.37
N ALA A 37 -2.88 8.67 -10.23
CA ALA A 37 -2.92 7.23 -10.07
C ALA A 37 -3.37 6.88 -8.65
N ALA A 38 -4.07 5.76 -8.53
CA ALA A 38 -4.41 5.13 -7.26
C ALA A 38 -4.14 3.64 -7.37
N SER A 39 -3.58 3.03 -6.33
CA SER A 39 -3.36 1.60 -6.30
C SER A 39 -4.48 0.88 -5.54
N VAL A 40 -4.61 -0.41 -5.82
CA VAL A 40 -5.53 -1.31 -5.14
C VAL A 40 -4.73 -2.37 -4.41
N HIS A 41 -4.96 -2.53 -3.11
CA HIS A 41 -4.35 -3.57 -2.31
C HIS A 41 -5.41 -4.45 -1.62
N VAL A 42 -4.98 -5.58 -1.06
CA VAL A 42 -5.90 -6.55 -0.44
C VAL A 42 -6.74 -5.96 0.70
N GLY A 43 -6.20 -4.96 1.41
CA GLY A 43 -6.93 -4.25 2.46
C GLY A 43 -8.15 -3.49 1.94
N ASP A 44 -8.09 -2.92 0.74
CA ASP A 44 -9.26 -2.28 0.10
C ASP A 44 -10.37 -3.29 -0.12
N TYR A 45 -10.03 -4.50 -0.60
CA TYR A 45 -11.00 -5.57 -0.76
C TYR A 45 -11.67 -5.93 0.56
N TYR A 46 -10.90 -6.14 1.64
CA TYR A 46 -11.46 -6.45 2.95
C TYR A 46 -12.35 -5.34 3.49
N MET A 47 -11.94 -4.08 3.31
CA MET A 47 -12.73 -2.91 3.72
C MET A 47 -14.03 -2.77 2.92
N ILE A 48 -14.00 -3.03 1.60
CA ILE A 48 -15.18 -2.98 0.73
C ILE A 48 -16.11 -4.16 1.04
N ALA A 49 -15.58 -5.36 1.15
CA ALA A 49 -16.36 -6.55 1.46
C ALA A 49 -16.88 -6.56 2.91
N GLY A 50 -16.25 -5.80 3.81
CA GLY A 50 -16.56 -5.80 5.24
C GLY A 50 -16.11 -7.11 5.90
N LEU A 51 -14.86 -7.49 5.68
CA LEU A 51 -14.26 -8.72 6.20
C LEU A 51 -13.13 -8.39 7.20
N PRO A 52 -12.91 -9.23 8.22
CA PRO A 52 -13.80 -10.31 8.66
C PRO A 52 -15.12 -9.76 9.22
N TYR A 53 -16.19 -10.53 9.14
CA TYR A 53 -17.54 -10.07 9.51
C TYR A 53 -17.66 -9.49 10.92
N VAL A 54 -16.87 -9.96 11.86
CA VAL A 54 -16.81 -9.45 13.23
C VAL A 54 -16.41 -7.96 13.31
N MET A 55 -15.70 -7.45 12.32
CA MET A 55 -15.26 -6.05 12.24
C MET A 55 -16.34 -5.10 11.63
N ARG A 56 -17.40 -5.63 11.05
CA ARG A 56 -18.46 -4.81 10.41
C ARG A 56 -19.08 -3.74 11.32
N PRO A 57 -19.37 -3.99 12.59
CA PRO A 57 -19.90 -2.94 13.48
C PRO A 57 -18.94 -1.74 13.57
N LEU A 58 -17.62 -2.01 13.71
CA LEU A 58 -16.59 -0.97 13.75
C LEU A 58 -16.51 -0.23 12.43
N PHE A 59 -16.46 -0.96 11.32
CA PHE A 59 -16.42 -0.35 9.98
C PHE A 59 -17.70 0.43 9.66
N SER A 60 -18.86 -0.02 10.16
CA SER A 60 -20.14 0.69 9.99
C SER A 60 -20.18 2.01 10.73
N ALA A 61 -19.62 2.07 11.94
CA ALA A 61 -19.54 3.30 12.73
C ALA A 61 -18.68 4.38 12.03
N LEU A 62 -17.70 3.97 11.22
CA LEU A 62 -16.82 4.84 10.45
C LEU A 62 -17.35 5.18 9.05
N ARG A 63 -18.53 4.63 8.67
CA ARG A 63 -19.10 4.85 7.33
C ARG A 63 -19.91 6.15 7.26
N THR A 64 -19.56 6.97 6.30
CA THR A 64 -20.43 8.03 5.79
C THR A 64 -21.31 7.49 4.64
N LYS A 65 -22.45 8.13 4.40
CA LYS A 65 -23.26 7.90 3.21
C LYS A 65 -22.41 8.23 1.97
N ASN A 66 -22.39 7.33 0.98
CA ASN A 66 -21.57 7.51 -0.24
C ASN A 66 -20.05 7.58 0.03
N ARG A 67 -19.52 6.61 0.78
CA ARG A 67 -18.08 6.53 1.02
C ARG A 67 -17.31 6.28 -0.29
N VAL A 68 -16.27 7.07 -0.53
CA VAL A 68 -15.25 6.78 -1.53
C VAL A 68 -14.20 5.85 -0.90
N PRO A 69 -14.02 4.61 -1.41
CA PRO A 69 -12.98 3.71 -0.93
C PRO A 69 -11.61 4.04 -1.51
N GLY A 70 -10.62 3.18 -1.18
CA GLY A 70 -9.23 3.32 -1.61
C GLY A 70 -8.40 4.12 -0.63
N SER A 71 -7.11 3.83 -0.61
CA SER A 71 -6.17 4.43 0.33
C SER A 71 -5.01 5.14 -0.34
N ASP A 72 -4.39 4.52 -1.33
CA ASP A 72 -3.10 4.93 -1.87
C ASP A 72 -3.26 5.74 -3.15
N ILE A 73 -2.62 6.90 -3.19
CA ILE A 73 -2.62 7.79 -4.35
C ILE A 73 -1.22 8.28 -4.71
N ALA A 74 -1.10 8.74 -5.94
CA ALA A 74 -0.12 9.73 -6.36
C ALA A 74 -0.80 10.75 -7.28
N GLY A 75 -0.43 12.01 -7.16
CA GLY A 75 -1.08 13.08 -7.91
C GLY A 75 -0.39 14.42 -7.76
N THR A 76 -1.07 15.45 -8.21
CA THR A 76 -0.57 16.83 -8.15
C THR A 76 -1.39 17.62 -7.14
N VAL A 77 -0.75 18.39 -6.28
CA VAL A 77 -1.40 19.28 -5.32
C VAL A 77 -2.17 20.36 -6.09
N GLU A 78 -3.47 20.47 -5.83
CA GLU A 78 -4.36 21.48 -6.42
C GLU A 78 -4.54 22.67 -5.49
N ALA A 79 -4.72 22.40 -4.19
CA ALA A 79 -4.87 23.43 -3.16
C ALA A 79 -4.39 22.90 -1.80
N VAL A 80 -4.12 23.81 -0.88
CA VAL A 80 -3.68 23.49 0.48
C VAL A 80 -4.48 24.28 1.51
N GLY A 81 -4.71 23.69 2.68
CA GLY A 81 -5.28 24.37 3.83
C GLY A 81 -4.29 25.40 4.40
N LYS A 82 -4.82 26.34 5.20
CA LYS A 82 -4.02 27.49 5.69
C LYS A 82 -2.86 27.12 6.62
N ASP A 83 -2.94 25.94 7.28
CA ASP A 83 -1.93 25.48 8.24
C ASP A 83 -0.92 24.52 7.59
N VAL A 84 -1.09 24.18 6.28
CA VAL A 84 -0.16 23.35 5.52
C VAL A 84 1.11 24.14 5.20
N THR A 85 2.26 23.55 5.48
CA THR A 85 3.58 24.18 5.30
C THR A 85 4.53 23.38 4.41
N ALA A 86 4.33 22.07 4.26
CA ALA A 86 5.24 21.19 3.53
C ALA A 86 4.98 21.12 2.03
N PHE A 87 3.81 21.58 1.56
CA PHE A 87 3.39 21.46 0.16
C PHE A 87 2.80 22.75 -0.36
N GLN A 88 2.86 22.91 -1.69
CA GLN A 88 2.23 24.01 -2.42
C GLN A 88 1.52 23.49 -3.70
N PRO A 89 0.56 24.24 -4.26
CA PRO A 89 -0.06 23.88 -5.54
C PRO A 89 0.98 23.65 -6.62
N GLY A 90 0.82 22.54 -7.35
CA GLY A 90 1.75 22.10 -8.40
C GLY A 90 2.74 21.02 -7.96
N ASP A 91 2.96 20.79 -6.67
CA ASP A 91 3.82 19.74 -6.18
C ASP A 91 3.27 18.36 -6.58
N GLU A 92 4.18 17.45 -6.98
CA GLU A 92 3.84 16.05 -7.20
C GLU A 92 4.02 15.28 -5.90
N VAL A 93 2.94 14.63 -5.45
CA VAL A 93 2.90 13.95 -4.14
C VAL A 93 2.37 12.52 -4.27
N PHE A 94 2.68 11.70 -3.27
CA PHE A 94 2.09 10.40 -3.07
C PHE A 94 1.85 10.15 -1.59
N GLY A 95 0.97 9.21 -1.27
CA GLY A 95 0.71 8.85 0.11
C GLY A 95 -0.49 7.97 0.30
N SER A 96 -0.85 7.74 1.56
CA SER A 96 -1.92 6.83 1.93
C SER A 96 -2.83 7.44 3.00
N TYR A 97 -4.13 7.52 2.67
CA TYR A 97 -5.20 7.90 3.61
C TYR A 97 -6.52 7.25 3.14
N LYS A 98 -7.63 7.93 3.19
CA LYS A 98 -8.95 7.44 2.77
C LYS A 98 -9.49 8.23 1.58
N GLY A 99 -10.28 7.57 0.73
CA GLY A 99 -10.99 8.26 -0.35
C GLY A 99 -10.19 8.37 -1.65
N ALA A 100 -9.27 7.44 -1.90
CA ALA A 100 -8.35 7.46 -3.03
C ALA A 100 -8.99 7.21 -4.40
N PHE A 101 -10.14 6.54 -4.47
CA PHE A 101 -10.75 6.16 -5.75
C PHE A 101 -11.67 7.25 -6.30
N ALA A 102 -11.13 8.44 -6.50
CA ALA A 102 -11.80 9.61 -7.05
C ALA A 102 -10.82 10.48 -7.87
N GLU A 103 -11.34 11.41 -8.65
CA GLU A 103 -10.51 12.38 -9.40
C GLU A 103 -9.76 13.34 -8.48
N GLN A 104 -10.33 13.65 -7.30
CA GLN A 104 -9.71 14.50 -6.27
C GLN A 104 -9.84 13.84 -4.90
N ALA A 105 -8.82 14.01 -4.06
CA ALA A 105 -8.81 13.52 -2.68
C ALA A 105 -8.20 14.55 -1.74
N ALA A 106 -8.79 14.71 -0.54
CA ALA A 106 -8.24 15.57 0.50
C ALA A 106 -7.52 14.71 1.55
N PHE A 107 -6.24 14.95 1.71
CA PHE A 107 -5.35 14.18 2.58
C PHE A 107 -4.71 15.08 3.63
N PRO A 108 -4.61 14.65 4.89
CA PRO A 108 -3.81 15.37 5.88
C PRO A 108 -2.35 15.52 5.40
N GLU A 109 -1.73 16.68 5.62
CA GLU A 109 -0.34 16.96 5.23
C GLU A 109 0.62 15.82 5.62
N GLY A 110 0.53 15.33 6.87
CA GLY A 110 1.40 14.28 7.39
C GLY A 110 1.21 12.88 6.77
N SER A 111 0.21 12.69 5.88
CA SER A 111 -0.02 11.43 5.16
C SER A 111 0.53 11.43 3.73
N LEU A 112 1.17 12.50 3.32
CA LEU A 112 1.76 12.71 2.00
C LEU A 112 3.27 12.88 2.06
N ALA A 113 3.94 12.58 0.95
CA ALA A 113 5.34 12.89 0.69
C ALA A 113 5.50 13.37 -0.76
N LEU A 114 6.55 14.14 -1.02
CA LEU A 114 6.92 14.51 -2.39
C LEU A 114 7.26 13.25 -3.19
N LYS A 115 6.72 13.17 -4.40
CA LYS A 115 7.01 12.07 -5.31
C LYS A 115 8.47 12.19 -5.80
N PRO A 116 9.28 11.12 -5.68
CA PRO A 116 10.60 11.11 -6.30
C PRO A 116 10.53 11.32 -7.82
N ASP A 117 11.44 12.12 -8.38
CA ASP A 117 11.46 12.47 -9.80
C ASP A 117 11.64 11.26 -10.74
N ASN A 118 12.31 10.22 -10.24
CA ASN A 118 12.57 8.99 -10.97
C ASN A 118 11.41 7.99 -10.97
N LEU A 119 10.29 8.30 -10.32
CA LEU A 119 9.10 7.45 -10.30
C LEU A 119 7.96 8.08 -11.10
N THR A 120 7.21 7.23 -11.79
CA THR A 120 5.92 7.58 -12.36
C THR A 120 4.85 7.70 -11.26
N PHE A 121 3.72 8.35 -11.55
CA PHE A 121 2.59 8.38 -10.62
C PHE A 121 2.07 6.98 -10.30
N GLN A 122 2.07 6.07 -11.28
CA GLN A 122 1.64 4.69 -11.10
C GLN A 122 2.53 3.95 -10.09
N GLU A 123 3.85 4.05 -10.24
CA GLU A 123 4.81 3.43 -9.32
C GLU A 123 4.69 4.05 -7.91
N ALA A 124 4.66 5.37 -7.81
CA ALA A 124 4.54 6.07 -6.54
C ALA A 124 3.23 5.72 -5.80
N SER A 125 2.10 5.62 -6.52
CA SER A 125 0.82 5.25 -5.91
C SER A 125 0.81 3.85 -5.30
N ALA A 126 1.66 2.93 -5.76
CA ALA A 126 1.74 1.57 -5.22
C ALA A 126 2.55 1.46 -3.92
N MET A 127 3.24 2.52 -3.51
CA MET A 127 4.15 2.51 -2.36
C MET A 127 3.45 2.68 -1.01
N GLY A 128 2.31 3.35 -0.96
CA GLY A 128 1.65 3.78 0.26
C GLY A 128 1.57 2.68 1.34
N VAL A 129 0.54 1.87 1.32
CA VAL A 129 0.34 0.82 2.33
C VAL A 129 1.43 -0.26 2.24
N SER A 130 1.75 -0.73 1.03
CA SER A 130 2.62 -1.91 0.85
C SER A 130 4.06 -1.65 1.25
N ALA A 131 4.68 -0.57 0.76
CA ALA A 131 6.07 -0.27 1.08
C ALA A 131 6.25 0.17 2.54
N LEU A 132 5.32 0.97 3.07
CA LEU A 132 5.38 1.37 4.48
C LEU A 132 5.23 0.17 5.42
N THR A 133 4.34 -0.78 5.11
CA THR A 133 4.21 -2.01 5.89
C THR A 133 5.51 -2.81 5.89
N ALA A 134 6.11 -3.02 4.72
CA ALA A 134 7.39 -3.71 4.59
C ALA A 134 8.51 -2.98 5.36
N LEU A 135 8.60 -1.67 5.21
CA LEU A 135 9.62 -0.85 5.87
C LEU A 135 9.49 -0.91 7.39
N GLN A 136 8.29 -0.73 7.92
CA GLN A 136 8.04 -0.79 9.37
C GLN A 136 8.31 -2.19 9.92
N ALA A 137 7.93 -3.24 9.19
CA ALA A 137 8.20 -4.62 9.61
C ALA A 137 9.70 -4.90 9.68
N LEU A 138 10.47 -4.54 8.68
CA LEU A 138 11.89 -4.84 8.61
C LEU A 138 12.74 -3.88 9.46
N ARG A 139 12.53 -2.56 9.34
CA ARG A 139 13.33 -1.55 10.02
C ARG A 139 12.94 -1.37 11.49
N ASP A 140 11.65 -1.17 11.76
CA ASP A 140 11.19 -0.72 13.08
C ASP A 140 10.95 -1.89 14.04
N ARG A 141 10.44 -3.01 13.53
CA ARG A 141 10.14 -4.21 14.32
C ARG A 141 11.24 -5.25 14.22
N GLY A 142 11.62 -5.65 13.02
CA GLY A 142 12.65 -6.64 12.76
C GLY A 142 14.06 -6.14 13.03
N LYS A 143 14.28 -4.81 12.88
CA LYS A 143 15.60 -4.16 13.04
C LYS A 143 16.68 -4.85 12.22
N VAL A 144 16.32 -5.21 10.99
CA VAL A 144 17.17 -5.95 10.06
C VAL A 144 18.55 -5.27 9.91
N ARG A 145 19.62 -6.10 9.89
CA ARG A 145 21.01 -5.66 9.79
C ARG A 145 21.70 -6.31 8.60
N ALA A 146 22.77 -5.68 8.15
CA ALA A 146 23.63 -6.24 7.12
C ALA A 146 24.21 -7.60 7.54
N GLY A 147 24.17 -8.55 6.62
CA GLY A 147 24.65 -9.94 6.83
C GLY A 147 23.64 -10.87 7.50
N GLU A 148 22.50 -10.37 8.00
CA GLU A 148 21.45 -11.24 8.54
C GLU A 148 20.73 -12.00 7.43
N LYS A 149 20.28 -13.22 7.75
CA LYS A 149 19.49 -14.09 6.88
C LYS A 149 18.01 -13.84 7.12
N VAL A 150 17.31 -13.37 6.10
CA VAL A 150 15.90 -13.01 6.18
C VAL A 150 15.07 -13.93 5.30
N LEU A 151 14.05 -14.57 5.89
CA LEU A 151 13.02 -15.30 5.16
C LEU A 151 11.79 -14.42 4.99
N ILE A 152 11.28 -14.32 3.76
CA ILE A 152 10.06 -13.55 3.46
C ILE A 152 9.05 -14.50 2.81
N THR A 153 7.98 -14.85 3.54
CA THR A 153 6.86 -15.58 2.95
C THR A 153 6.01 -14.62 2.13
N GLY A 154 5.27 -15.12 1.15
CA GLY A 154 4.48 -14.25 0.26
C GLY A 154 5.34 -13.21 -0.49
N ALA A 155 6.60 -13.53 -0.81
CA ALA A 155 7.58 -12.62 -1.40
C ALA A 155 7.14 -11.98 -2.72
N SER A 156 6.16 -12.57 -3.41
CA SER A 156 5.58 -12.04 -4.65
C SER A 156 4.34 -11.16 -4.44
N GLY A 157 3.90 -10.98 -3.19
CA GLY A 157 2.76 -10.12 -2.86
C GLY A 157 3.12 -8.63 -2.80
N GLY A 158 2.11 -7.77 -2.62
CA GLY A 158 2.32 -6.32 -2.55
C GLY A 158 3.36 -5.92 -1.50
N VAL A 159 3.22 -6.38 -0.25
CA VAL A 159 4.20 -6.12 0.82
C VAL A 159 5.50 -6.89 0.57
N GLY A 160 5.41 -8.16 0.14
CA GLY A 160 6.57 -9.04 -0.05
C GLY A 160 7.58 -8.51 -1.06
N THR A 161 7.12 -7.97 -2.18
CA THR A 161 8.02 -7.40 -3.21
C THR A 161 8.82 -6.20 -2.70
N PHE A 162 8.21 -5.33 -1.90
CA PHE A 162 8.93 -4.24 -1.23
C PHE A 162 9.85 -4.78 -0.12
N ALA A 163 9.40 -5.79 0.62
CA ALA A 163 10.20 -6.38 1.69
C ALA A 163 11.50 -7.00 1.17
N VAL A 164 11.46 -7.72 0.04
CA VAL A 164 12.66 -8.25 -0.62
C VAL A 164 13.64 -7.12 -0.92
N GLN A 165 13.20 -6.07 -1.59
CA GLN A 165 14.05 -4.95 -2.00
C GLN A 165 14.62 -4.18 -0.79
N ILE A 166 13.79 -3.91 0.24
CA ILE A 166 14.21 -3.19 1.44
C ILE A 166 15.23 -4.02 2.24
N ALA A 167 15.00 -5.34 2.41
CA ALA A 167 15.94 -6.22 3.09
C ALA A 167 17.28 -6.28 2.34
N LYS A 168 17.25 -6.37 1.01
CA LYS A 168 18.48 -6.32 0.19
C LYS A 168 19.21 -4.99 0.32
N ALA A 169 18.49 -3.87 0.24
CA ALA A 169 19.08 -2.54 0.44
C ALA A 169 19.69 -2.35 1.83
N SER A 170 19.19 -3.10 2.83
CA SER A 170 19.75 -3.14 4.19
C SER A 170 20.97 -4.07 4.31
N GLY A 171 21.40 -4.74 3.23
CA GLY A 171 22.54 -5.64 3.20
C GLY A 171 22.26 -7.07 3.72
N ALA A 172 21.00 -7.47 3.83
CA ALA A 172 20.63 -8.82 4.26
C ALA A 172 20.78 -9.85 3.13
N GLU A 173 20.94 -11.13 3.52
CA GLU A 173 20.78 -12.30 2.66
C GLU A 173 19.29 -12.69 2.63
N VAL A 174 18.64 -12.56 1.48
CA VAL A 174 17.18 -12.69 1.39
C VAL A 174 16.78 -14.01 0.74
N THR A 175 15.96 -14.78 1.45
CA THR A 175 15.24 -15.93 0.91
C THR A 175 13.76 -15.58 0.76
N GLY A 176 13.26 -15.57 -0.48
CA GLY A 176 11.83 -15.33 -0.76
C GLY A 176 11.07 -16.64 -0.95
N VAL A 177 9.85 -16.72 -0.42
CA VAL A 177 8.95 -17.87 -0.63
C VAL A 177 7.78 -17.44 -1.50
N CYS A 178 7.58 -18.11 -2.64
CA CYS A 178 6.49 -17.82 -3.57
C CYS A 178 6.08 -19.07 -4.36
N SER A 179 5.11 -18.95 -5.25
CA SER A 179 4.72 -20.03 -6.18
C SER A 179 5.59 -20.01 -7.44
N THR A 180 5.66 -21.13 -8.15
CA THR A 180 6.46 -21.35 -9.37
C THR A 180 6.43 -20.17 -10.35
N ARG A 181 5.25 -19.66 -10.65
CA ARG A 181 5.06 -18.57 -11.64
C ARG A 181 5.74 -17.24 -11.27
N ASN A 182 6.12 -17.07 -10.02
CA ASN A 182 6.65 -15.81 -9.49
C ASN A 182 8.14 -15.91 -9.14
N VAL A 183 8.78 -17.07 -9.32
CA VAL A 183 10.18 -17.31 -8.93
C VAL A 183 11.11 -16.31 -9.62
N GLU A 184 11.01 -16.20 -10.94
CA GLU A 184 11.86 -15.30 -11.73
C GLU A 184 11.69 -13.83 -11.30
N MET A 185 10.46 -13.40 -11.05
CA MET A 185 10.17 -12.05 -10.60
C MET A 185 10.80 -11.79 -9.23
N VAL A 186 10.63 -12.70 -8.25
CA VAL A 186 11.19 -12.54 -6.90
C VAL A 186 12.72 -12.53 -6.93
N GLN A 187 13.35 -13.32 -7.81
CA GLN A 187 14.80 -13.27 -8.04
C GLN A 187 15.21 -11.92 -8.64
N SER A 188 14.49 -11.44 -9.65
CA SER A 188 14.83 -10.19 -10.36
C SER A 188 14.80 -8.95 -9.47
N ILE A 189 13.98 -8.94 -8.41
CA ILE A 189 13.90 -7.86 -7.43
C ILE A 189 14.90 -7.99 -6.27
N GLY A 190 15.79 -9.00 -6.32
CA GLY A 190 16.97 -9.07 -5.48
C GLY A 190 16.99 -10.20 -4.43
N ALA A 191 16.06 -11.16 -4.44
CA ALA A 191 16.17 -12.32 -3.56
C ALA A 191 17.40 -13.16 -3.95
N ASP A 192 18.25 -13.51 -2.96
CA ASP A 192 19.43 -14.34 -3.16
C ASP A 192 19.04 -15.80 -3.40
N ARG A 193 17.97 -16.23 -2.75
CA ARG A 193 17.36 -17.55 -2.91
C ARG A 193 15.85 -17.42 -2.99
N VAL A 194 15.24 -18.25 -3.82
CA VAL A 194 13.76 -18.37 -3.87
C VAL A 194 13.37 -19.83 -3.63
N ILE A 195 12.41 -20.02 -2.73
CA ILE A 195 11.80 -21.31 -2.43
C ILE A 195 10.41 -21.33 -3.08
N ASP A 196 10.20 -22.30 -3.96
CA ASP A 196 8.90 -22.56 -4.55
C ASP A 196 8.10 -23.50 -3.64
N TYR A 197 7.17 -22.94 -2.86
CA TYR A 197 6.37 -23.72 -1.91
C TYR A 197 5.46 -24.77 -2.58
N THR A 198 5.31 -24.73 -3.92
CA THR A 198 4.54 -25.74 -4.65
C THR A 198 5.37 -26.99 -4.96
N GLN A 199 6.69 -26.91 -4.82
CA GLN A 199 7.63 -27.97 -5.14
C GLN A 199 8.38 -28.50 -3.91
N GLU A 200 8.63 -27.64 -2.92
CA GLU A 200 9.37 -27.98 -1.71
C GLU A 200 8.72 -27.39 -0.46
N ASP A 201 8.86 -28.09 0.66
CA ASP A 201 8.41 -27.59 1.96
C ASP A 201 9.50 -26.67 2.55
N PHE A 202 9.21 -25.36 2.58
CA PHE A 202 10.14 -24.36 3.11
C PHE A 202 10.34 -24.47 4.64
N THR A 203 9.54 -25.26 5.34
CA THR A 203 9.68 -25.54 6.78
C THR A 203 10.53 -26.76 7.06
N ALA A 204 10.74 -27.62 6.05
CA ALA A 204 11.55 -28.83 6.14
C ALA A 204 13.01 -28.49 5.80
N GLY A 205 13.85 -28.31 6.80
CA GLY A 205 15.27 -28.06 6.55
C GLY A 205 16.02 -27.56 7.77
N GLU A 206 17.35 -27.53 7.66
CA GLU A 206 18.24 -27.00 8.69
C GLU A 206 18.53 -25.50 8.53
N ALA A 207 17.91 -24.83 7.53
CA ALA A 207 18.13 -23.42 7.30
C ALA A 207 17.68 -22.61 8.51
N ARG A 208 18.56 -21.75 9.01
CA ARG A 208 18.29 -20.86 10.12
C ARG A 208 18.24 -19.44 9.60
N TYR A 209 17.21 -18.69 10.02
CA TYR A 209 17.00 -17.28 9.67
C TYR A 209 17.07 -16.45 10.94
N ASP A 210 17.68 -15.28 10.83
CA ASP A 210 17.75 -14.29 11.91
C ASP A 210 16.43 -13.52 12.03
N LEU A 211 15.73 -13.36 10.89
CA LEU A 211 14.43 -12.70 10.81
C LEU A 211 13.50 -13.44 9.83
N ILE A 212 12.25 -13.60 10.24
CA ILE A 212 11.18 -14.12 9.37
C ILE A 212 10.10 -13.05 9.25
N LEU A 213 9.81 -12.64 8.03
CA LEU A 213 8.66 -11.81 7.71
C LEU A 213 7.58 -12.70 7.09
N ASP A 214 6.50 -12.91 7.84
CA ASP A 214 5.33 -13.68 7.41
C ASP A 214 4.25 -12.71 6.93
N ASN A 215 3.82 -12.88 5.66
CA ASN A 215 2.97 -11.95 4.92
C ASN A 215 1.64 -12.60 4.49
#